data_85c7bf6cce7a7b0ba76555d097752564
#
_entry.id   85c7bf6cce7a7b0ba76555d097752564
#
_cell.length_a   1.000
_cell.length_b   1.000
_cell.length_c   1.000
_cell.angle_alpha   90.00
_cell.angle_beta   90.00
_cell.angle_gamma   90.00
#
_symmetry.space_group_name_H-M   'P 1'
#
loop_
_entity.id
_entity.type
_entity.pdbx_description
1 polymer ?
#
loop_
_entity_poly.entity_id
_entity_poly.type
_entity_poly.pdbx_seq_one_letter_code
_entity_poly.pdbx_strand_id
1 'polypeptide(L)'
;MPTKLYWAEGPWRGRLAMASRPRGDDWLEDEMASWRREGIDTVFSLLTSEEAKDLGLEDEAKHVKARGMQFVSFPIPDRDVPDSDAKVAMALERLDADLSAGRNVVIHCRQGVGRSGLISAALLVMKGFTPEAAIKSLSASRGASVPETAGQRRWLDHYAAILGGTKLAPSHTVR
;
A
#
# COMPACT_ATOMS: atom_id res chain seq x y z
N MET A 1 -10.01 14.90 14.70
CA MET A 1 -10.57 13.84 13.82
C MET A 1 -9.48 12.85 13.45
N PRO A 2 -9.70 11.55 13.63
CA PRO A 2 -8.75 10.53 13.20
C PRO A 2 -8.51 10.54 11.69
N THR A 3 -7.34 10.09 11.27
CA THR A 3 -6.98 9.98 9.85
C THR A 3 -7.88 8.97 9.16
N LYS A 4 -8.51 9.41 8.08
CA LYS A 4 -9.51 8.64 7.35
C LYS A 4 -8.89 7.47 6.60
N LEU A 5 -9.57 6.34 6.63
CA LEU A 5 -9.28 5.18 5.79
C LEU A 5 -10.14 5.24 4.51
N TYR A 6 -9.47 5.05 3.37
CA TYR A 6 -10.13 4.96 2.06
C TYR A 6 -10.12 3.50 1.62
N TRP A 7 -11.24 2.82 1.82
CA TRP A 7 -11.35 1.41 1.52
C TRP A 7 -11.46 1.17 0.02
N ALA A 8 -10.61 0.30 -0.50
CA ALA A 8 -10.59 -0.08 -1.90
C ALA A 8 -11.26 -1.44 -2.10
N GLU A 9 -11.92 -1.62 -3.23
CA GLU A 9 -12.43 -2.93 -3.61
C GLU A 9 -11.28 -3.80 -4.14
N GLY A 10 -11.31 -5.09 -3.81
CA GLY A 10 -10.30 -6.03 -4.25
C GLY A 10 -10.77 -7.48 -4.13
N PRO A 11 -10.04 -8.42 -4.73
CA PRO A 11 -10.42 -9.82 -4.82
C PRO A 11 -10.05 -10.67 -3.60
N TRP A 12 -9.78 -10.03 -2.47
CA TRP A 12 -9.34 -10.71 -1.24
C TRP A 12 -10.47 -10.86 -0.23
N ARG A 13 -10.30 -11.81 0.68
CA ARG A 13 -11.17 -11.94 1.86
C ARG A 13 -11.00 -10.74 2.80
N GLY A 14 -9.78 -10.28 2.98
CA GLY A 14 -9.47 -9.06 3.71
C GLY A 14 -9.72 -7.83 2.87
N ARG A 15 -9.67 -6.66 3.52
CA ARG A 15 -9.93 -5.37 2.87
C ARG A 15 -8.66 -4.53 2.86
N LEU A 16 -8.46 -3.85 1.74
CA LEU A 16 -7.34 -2.92 1.54
C LEU A 16 -7.83 -1.49 1.74
N ALA A 17 -7.08 -0.70 2.50
CA ALA A 17 -7.32 0.73 2.65
C ALA A 17 -6.06 1.52 2.27
N MET A 18 -6.27 2.70 1.71
CA MET A 18 -5.25 3.74 1.56
C MET A 18 -5.50 4.82 2.60
N ALA A 19 -4.44 5.47 3.07
CA ALA A 19 -4.55 6.59 4.00
C ALA A 19 -3.41 7.58 3.81
N SER A 20 -3.65 8.84 4.17
CA SER A 20 -2.56 9.76 4.45
C SER A 20 -1.87 9.33 5.75
N ARG A 21 -0.74 9.93 6.06
CA ARG A 21 -0.03 9.61 7.29
C ARG A 21 -0.93 9.83 8.51
N PRO A 22 -0.81 9.00 9.56
CA PRO A 22 -1.53 9.28 10.80
C PRO A 22 -0.96 10.55 11.46
N ARG A 23 -1.73 11.15 12.35
CA ARG A 23 -1.20 12.27 13.15
C ARG A 23 -0.14 11.74 14.10
N GLY A 24 0.95 12.47 14.21
CA GLY A 24 2.10 12.07 15.01
C GLY A 24 2.06 12.56 16.46
N ASP A 25 3.18 12.36 17.15
CA ASP A 25 3.40 12.79 18.52
C ASP A 25 2.26 12.34 19.47
N ASP A 26 1.64 13.26 20.19
CA ASP A 26 0.61 12.94 21.18
C ASP A 26 -0.67 12.33 20.60
N TRP A 27 -0.89 12.47 19.30
CA TRP A 27 -2.08 11.91 18.63
C TRP A 27 -1.91 10.47 18.17
N LEU A 28 -0.68 9.96 18.14
CA LEU A 28 -0.38 8.69 17.50
C LEU A 28 -1.06 7.50 18.16
N GLU A 29 -1.13 7.51 19.48
CA GLU A 29 -1.83 6.46 20.23
C GLU A 29 -3.30 6.38 19.85
N ASP A 30 -3.98 7.54 19.82
CA ASP A 30 -5.40 7.62 19.43
C ASP A 30 -5.64 7.21 17.98
N GLU A 31 -4.73 7.58 17.08
CA GLU A 31 -4.79 7.19 15.67
C GLU A 31 -4.74 5.68 15.52
N MET A 32 -3.82 5.03 16.20
CA MET A 32 -3.67 3.57 16.12
C MET A 32 -4.87 2.85 16.76
N ALA A 33 -5.38 3.39 17.86
CA ALA A 33 -6.61 2.89 18.47
C ALA A 33 -7.79 2.99 17.50
N SER A 34 -7.90 4.10 16.79
CA SER A 34 -8.96 4.32 15.79
C SER A 34 -8.86 3.32 14.63
N TRP A 35 -7.68 3.16 14.06
CA TRP A 35 -7.48 2.22 12.96
C TRP A 35 -7.77 0.77 13.39
N ARG A 36 -7.40 0.41 14.62
CA ARG A 36 -7.72 -0.92 15.14
C ARG A 36 -9.22 -1.12 15.30
N ARG A 37 -9.95 -0.11 15.80
CA ARG A 37 -11.41 -0.18 15.90
C ARG A 37 -12.09 -0.32 14.53
N GLU A 38 -11.52 0.28 13.49
CA GLU A 38 -12.01 0.13 12.12
C GLU A 38 -11.66 -1.21 11.49
N GLY A 39 -10.90 -2.05 12.18
CA GLY A 39 -10.61 -3.41 11.77
C GLY A 39 -9.27 -3.63 11.12
N ILE A 40 -8.36 -2.65 11.14
CA ILE A 40 -7.01 -2.81 10.58
C ILE A 40 -6.22 -3.85 11.37
N ASP A 41 -5.57 -4.76 10.66
CA ASP A 41 -4.69 -5.80 11.20
C ASP A 41 -3.22 -5.52 10.89
N THR A 42 -2.91 -4.90 9.75
CA THR A 42 -1.56 -4.59 9.31
C THR A 42 -1.47 -3.15 8.83
N VAL A 43 -0.48 -2.42 9.35
CA VAL A 43 -0.13 -1.07 8.91
C VAL A 43 1.14 -1.14 8.06
N PHE A 44 1.04 -0.70 6.82
CA PHE A 44 2.14 -0.70 5.86
C PHE A 44 2.53 0.75 5.55
N SER A 45 3.68 1.18 6.08
CA SER A 45 4.17 2.55 5.92
C SER A 45 5.17 2.65 4.79
N LEU A 46 4.96 3.62 3.91
CA LEU A 46 5.85 3.94 2.80
C LEU A 46 6.74 5.15 3.10
N LEU A 47 6.68 5.68 4.31
CA LEU A 47 7.48 6.84 4.71
C LEU A 47 8.95 6.49 4.86
N THR A 48 9.82 7.42 4.49
CA THR A 48 11.24 7.34 4.82
C THR A 48 11.44 7.65 6.30
N SER A 49 12.60 7.27 6.84
CA SER A 49 12.94 7.57 8.24
C SER A 49 12.95 9.07 8.53
N GLU A 50 13.41 9.88 7.57
CA GLU A 50 13.41 11.34 7.72
C GLU A 50 12.00 11.90 7.79
N GLU A 51 11.10 11.44 6.91
CA GLU A 51 9.70 11.85 6.95
C GLU A 51 9.04 11.43 8.26
N ALA A 52 9.27 10.22 8.72
CA ALA A 52 8.72 9.74 9.99
C ALA A 52 9.16 10.62 11.16
N LYS A 53 10.43 11.00 11.19
CA LYS A 53 10.97 11.91 12.20
C LYS A 53 10.30 13.28 12.13
N ASP A 54 10.25 13.87 10.95
CA ASP A 54 9.67 15.21 10.74
C ASP A 54 8.18 15.26 11.10
N LEU A 55 7.49 14.15 10.97
CA LEU A 55 6.04 14.04 11.19
C LEU A 55 5.66 13.52 12.58
N GLY A 56 6.65 13.30 13.46
CA GLY A 56 6.38 12.77 14.79
C GLY A 56 5.92 11.31 14.79
N LEU A 57 6.37 10.52 13.84
CA LEU A 57 5.97 9.13 13.64
C LEU A 57 7.09 8.13 13.95
N GLU A 58 8.12 8.53 14.67
CA GLU A 58 9.22 7.62 15.03
C GLU A 58 8.73 6.41 15.84
N ASP A 59 7.71 6.60 16.67
CA ASP A 59 7.14 5.54 17.50
C ASP A 59 5.95 4.83 16.86
N GLU A 60 5.71 5.01 15.57
CA GLU A 60 4.56 4.40 14.91
C GLU A 60 4.53 2.88 15.08
N ALA A 61 5.65 2.21 14.83
CA ALA A 61 5.74 0.75 14.98
C ALA A 61 5.37 0.30 16.40
N LYS A 62 5.83 1.03 17.41
CA LYS A 62 5.53 0.74 18.81
C LYS A 62 4.04 0.83 19.11
N HIS A 63 3.39 1.91 18.67
CA HIS A 63 1.96 2.12 18.91
C HIS A 63 1.08 1.15 18.11
N VAL A 64 1.49 0.79 16.88
CA VAL A 64 0.82 -0.22 16.07
C VAL A 64 0.84 -1.58 16.79
N LYS A 65 2.01 -2.00 17.24
CA LYS A 65 2.19 -3.27 17.94
C LYS A 65 1.44 -3.31 19.28
N ALA A 66 1.42 -2.18 19.99
CA ALA A 66 0.71 -2.07 21.27
C ALA A 66 -0.80 -2.30 21.11
N ARG A 67 -1.36 -2.09 19.92
CA ARG A 67 -2.78 -2.35 19.61
C ARG A 67 -3.02 -3.71 18.96
N GLY A 68 -2.02 -4.60 18.94
CA GLY A 68 -2.14 -5.94 18.38
C GLY A 68 -2.10 -5.99 16.86
N MET A 69 -1.67 -4.93 16.21
CA MET A 69 -1.49 -4.88 14.76
C MET A 69 -0.03 -5.16 14.37
N GLN A 70 0.17 -5.58 13.12
CA GLN A 70 1.50 -5.72 12.54
C GLN A 70 1.92 -4.41 11.87
N PHE A 71 3.20 -4.11 11.94
CA PHE A 71 3.79 -2.94 11.28
C PHE A 71 4.86 -3.37 10.29
N VAL A 72 4.75 -2.88 9.06
CA VAL A 72 5.75 -3.10 8.01
C VAL A 72 6.17 -1.74 7.47
N SER A 73 7.48 -1.51 7.43
CA SER A 73 8.07 -0.32 6.81
C SER A 73 8.67 -0.69 5.46
N PHE A 74 8.24 0.00 4.42
CA PHE A 74 8.77 -0.12 3.07
C PHE A 74 9.01 1.28 2.50
N PRO A 75 10.14 1.92 2.85
CA PRO A 75 10.36 3.31 2.49
C PRO A 75 10.49 3.52 0.99
N ILE A 76 9.74 4.50 0.49
CA ILE A 76 9.87 5.04 -0.86
C ILE A 76 10.00 6.55 -0.71
N PRO A 77 11.03 7.20 -1.29
CA PRO A 77 11.14 8.65 -1.25
C PRO A 77 9.89 9.32 -1.82
N ASP A 78 9.52 10.46 -1.25
CA ASP A 78 8.30 11.18 -1.66
C ASP A 78 8.29 11.43 -3.17
N ARG A 79 7.14 11.21 -3.81
CA ARG A 79 6.91 11.35 -5.24
C ARG A 79 7.71 10.38 -6.12
N ASP A 80 8.38 9.41 -5.53
CA ASP A 80 9.25 8.47 -6.22
C ASP A 80 8.62 7.07 -6.36
N VAL A 81 9.42 6.15 -6.85
CA VAL A 81 9.08 4.75 -7.10
C VAL A 81 9.97 3.83 -6.27
N PRO A 82 9.61 2.55 -6.10
CA PRO A 82 10.50 1.59 -5.45
C PRO A 82 11.86 1.49 -6.16
N ASP A 83 12.92 1.32 -5.39
CA ASP A 83 14.29 1.23 -5.92
C ASP A 83 14.69 -0.17 -6.34
N SER A 84 13.91 -1.19 -6.00
CA SER A 84 14.24 -2.58 -6.27
C SER A 84 12.98 -3.39 -6.60
N ASP A 85 12.95 -3.98 -7.78
CA ASP A 85 11.86 -4.85 -8.22
C ASP A 85 11.75 -6.10 -7.35
N ALA A 86 12.88 -6.66 -6.89
CA ALA A 86 12.89 -7.84 -6.01
C ALA A 86 12.28 -7.53 -4.65
N LYS A 87 12.62 -6.38 -4.06
CA LYS A 87 12.08 -5.97 -2.77
C LYS A 87 10.58 -5.70 -2.84
N VAL A 88 10.12 -5.06 -3.91
CA VAL A 88 8.70 -4.78 -4.10
C VAL A 88 7.91 -6.08 -4.31
N ALA A 89 8.45 -7.03 -5.06
CA ALA A 89 7.82 -8.33 -5.25
C ALA A 89 7.58 -9.03 -3.91
N MET A 90 8.58 -9.07 -3.04
CA MET A 90 8.46 -9.66 -1.70
C MET A 90 7.42 -8.93 -0.85
N ALA A 91 7.40 -7.60 -0.89
CA ALA A 91 6.44 -6.80 -0.13
C ALA A 91 5.01 -7.06 -0.61
N LEU A 92 4.79 -7.10 -1.92
CA LEU A 92 3.49 -7.37 -2.51
C LEU A 92 3.00 -8.79 -2.21
N GLU A 93 3.88 -9.78 -2.25
CA GLU A 93 3.55 -11.15 -1.85
C GLU A 93 3.08 -11.22 -0.39
N ARG A 94 3.76 -10.52 0.48
CA ARG A 94 3.37 -10.45 1.90
C ARG A 94 2.00 -9.81 2.08
N LEU A 95 1.75 -8.68 1.42
CA LEU A 95 0.47 -7.99 1.48
C LEU A 95 -0.67 -8.86 0.91
N ASP A 96 -0.41 -9.52 -0.21
CA ASP A 96 -1.37 -10.45 -0.81
C ASP A 96 -1.69 -11.61 0.14
N ALA A 97 -0.69 -12.16 0.82
CA ALA A 97 -0.89 -13.23 1.80
C ALA A 97 -1.75 -12.77 2.98
N ASP A 98 -1.49 -11.59 3.51
CA ASP A 98 -2.29 -11.01 4.60
C ASP A 98 -3.74 -10.82 4.18
N LEU A 99 -3.96 -10.18 3.05
CA LEU A 99 -5.30 -9.93 2.51
C LEU A 99 -6.04 -11.23 2.18
N SER A 100 -5.35 -12.20 1.59
CA SER A 100 -5.92 -13.51 1.27
C SER A 100 -6.31 -14.30 2.52
N ALA A 101 -5.58 -14.10 3.62
CA ALA A 101 -5.89 -14.70 4.91
C ALA A 101 -7.05 -14.01 5.66
N GLY A 102 -7.62 -12.97 5.09
CA GLY A 102 -8.73 -12.22 5.69
C GLY A 102 -8.30 -11.06 6.57
N ARG A 103 -7.02 -10.69 6.59
CA ARG A 103 -6.53 -9.53 7.34
C ARG A 103 -6.79 -8.26 6.56
N ASN A 104 -7.08 -7.20 7.28
CA ASN A 104 -7.28 -5.87 6.69
C ASN A 104 -5.98 -5.07 6.78
N VAL A 105 -5.59 -4.49 5.67
CA VAL A 105 -4.32 -3.78 5.54
C VAL A 105 -4.58 -2.31 5.21
N VAL A 106 -3.88 -1.40 5.88
CA VAL A 106 -3.78 0.00 5.46
C VAL A 106 -2.39 0.28 4.92
N ILE A 107 -2.34 0.89 3.74
CA ILE A 107 -1.10 1.39 3.13
C ILE A 107 -1.15 2.91 3.23
N HIS A 108 -0.17 3.49 3.91
CA HIS A 108 -0.08 4.94 4.00
C HIS A 108 1.25 5.49 3.52
N CYS A 109 1.20 6.69 3.03
CA CYS A 109 2.36 7.53 2.76
C CYS A 109 2.11 8.90 3.39
N ARG A 110 2.60 9.99 2.81
CA ARG A 110 2.35 11.32 3.38
C ARG A 110 0.92 11.80 3.13
N GLN A 111 0.45 11.73 1.88
CA GLN A 111 -0.88 12.22 1.48
C GLN A 111 -1.87 11.10 1.15
N GLY A 112 -1.41 9.88 1.02
CA GLY A 112 -2.27 8.74 0.68
C GLY A 112 -2.74 8.75 -0.78
N VAL A 113 -1.95 9.27 -1.69
CA VAL A 113 -2.28 9.40 -3.12
C VAL A 113 -1.20 8.77 -4.00
N GLY A 114 0.04 9.27 -3.92
CA GLY A 114 1.10 8.87 -4.84
C GLY A 114 1.65 7.48 -4.56
N ARG A 115 2.45 7.35 -3.53
CA ARG A 115 3.11 6.08 -3.16
C ARG A 115 2.10 5.02 -2.71
N SER A 116 1.13 5.40 -1.90
CA SER A 116 0.05 4.49 -1.46
C SER A 116 -0.79 4.02 -2.65
N GLY A 117 -1.13 4.92 -3.55
CA GLY A 117 -1.86 4.58 -4.77
C GLY A 117 -1.06 3.65 -5.68
N LEU A 118 0.25 3.89 -5.80
CA LEU A 118 1.14 3.06 -6.62
C LEU A 118 1.20 1.61 -6.11
N ILE A 119 1.47 1.43 -4.82
CA ILE A 119 1.58 0.08 -4.24
C ILE A 119 0.22 -0.63 -4.24
N SER A 120 -0.86 0.08 -3.95
CA SER A 120 -2.21 -0.48 -4.03
C SER A 120 -2.56 -0.91 -5.47
N ALA A 121 -2.20 -0.11 -6.47
CA ALA A 121 -2.38 -0.46 -7.87
C ALA A 121 -1.54 -1.68 -8.27
N ALA A 122 -0.30 -1.76 -7.82
CA ALA A 122 0.56 -2.91 -8.08
C ALA A 122 -0.04 -4.20 -7.51
N LEU A 123 -0.65 -4.15 -6.33
CA LEU A 123 -1.37 -5.29 -5.75
C LEU A 123 -2.52 -5.77 -6.66
N LEU A 124 -3.33 -4.83 -7.16
CA LEU A 124 -4.43 -5.18 -8.06
C LEU A 124 -3.91 -5.75 -9.39
N VAL A 125 -2.83 -5.17 -9.94
CA VAL A 125 -2.19 -5.68 -11.15
C VAL A 125 -1.67 -7.10 -10.93
N MET A 126 -1.08 -7.38 -9.79
CA MET A 126 -0.64 -8.72 -9.42
C MET A 126 -1.80 -9.72 -9.42
N LYS A 127 -3.00 -9.27 -9.08
CA LYS A 127 -4.22 -10.10 -9.09
C LYS A 127 -4.90 -10.17 -10.46
N GLY A 128 -4.32 -9.60 -11.50
CA GLY A 128 -4.81 -9.73 -12.87
C GLY A 128 -5.52 -8.49 -13.43
N PHE A 129 -5.56 -7.39 -12.69
CA PHE A 129 -6.11 -6.12 -13.20
C PHE A 129 -5.13 -5.51 -14.20
N THR A 130 -5.65 -4.81 -15.21
CA THR A 130 -4.81 -3.93 -16.01
C THR A 130 -4.43 -2.70 -15.19
N PRO A 131 -3.29 -2.02 -15.50
CA PRO A 131 -2.96 -0.77 -14.84
C PRO A 131 -4.09 0.27 -14.89
N GLU A 132 -4.77 0.40 -16.03
CA GLU A 132 -5.89 1.32 -16.20
C GLU A 132 -7.06 1.00 -15.28
N ALA A 133 -7.45 -0.27 -15.19
CA ALA A 133 -8.54 -0.73 -14.35
C ALA A 133 -8.22 -0.53 -12.87
N ALA A 134 -6.98 -0.85 -12.46
CA ALA A 134 -6.51 -0.66 -11.09
C ALA A 134 -6.55 0.82 -10.69
N ILE A 135 -6.00 1.68 -11.52
CA ILE A 135 -5.97 3.14 -11.28
C ILE A 135 -7.38 3.71 -11.21
N LYS A 136 -8.25 3.32 -12.12
CA LYS A 136 -9.64 3.80 -12.15
C LYS A 136 -10.37 3.43 -10.86
N SER A 137 -10.26 2.18 -10.44
CA SER A 137 -10.91 1.68 -9.22
C SER A 137 -10.39 2.40 -7.98
N LEU A 138 -9.07 2.52 -7.84
CA LEU A 138 -8.45 3.17 -6.69
C LEU A 138 -8.71 4.66 -6.65
N SER A 139 -8.70 5.34 -7.79
CA SER A 139 -9.02 6.77 -7.86
C SER A 139 -10.44 7.03 -7.42
N ALA A 140 -11.39 6.20 -7.81
CA ALA A 140 -12.78 6.29 -7.36
C ALA A 140 -12.88 6.08 -5.84
N SER A 141 -12.20 5.07 -5.29
CA SER A 141 -12.20 4.79 -3.86
C SER A 141 -11.57 5.90 -3.04
N ARG A 142 -10.49 6.50 -3.56
CA ARG A 142 -9.74 7.55 -2.88
C ARG A 142 -10.39 8.92 -3.00
N GLY A 143 -11.17 9.15 -4.06
CA GLY A 143 -11.71 10.47 -4.38
C GLY A 143 -10.66 11.43 -4.93
N ALA A 144 -9.59 10.89 -5.51
CA ALA A 144 -8.49 11.66 -6.11
C ALA A 144 -7.78 10.79 -7.14
N SER A 145 -7.13 11.39 -8.12
CA SER A 145 -6.35 10.65 -9.12
C SER A 145 -5.13 10.01 -8.48
N VAL A 146 -4.98 8.70 -8.60
CA VAL A 146 -3.80 7.96 -8.15
C VAL A 146 -3.18 7.21 -9.34
N PRO A 147 -1.85 7.00 -9.37
CA PRO A 147 -0.85 7.63 -8.52
C PRO A 147 -0.64 9.12 -8.83
N GLU A 148 0.29 9.77 -8.16
CA GLU A 148 0.47 11.23 -8.24
C GLU A 148 1.30 11.70 -9.42
N THR A 149 2.32 10.92 -9.82
CA THR A 149 3.29 11.36 -10.83
C THR A 149 3.28 10.47 -12.09
N ALA A 150 3.74 11.06 -13.20
CA ALA A 150 3.95 10.30 -14.45
C ALA A 150 5.00 9.19 -14.29
N GLY A 151 6.04 9.42 -13.49
CA GLY A 151 7.05 8.42 -13.20
C GLY A 151 6.48 7.22 -12.46
N GLN A 152 5.60 7.44 -11.51
CA GLN A 152 4.89 6.38 -10.80
C GLN A 152 4.01 5.57 -11.76
N ARG A 153 3.31 6.24 -12.67
CA ARG A 153 2.50 5.56 -13.68
C ARG A 153 3.35 4.70 -14.61
N ARG A 154 4.48 5.22 -15.07
CA ARG A 154 5.41 4.44 -15.92
C ARG A 154 5.96 3.21 -15.19
N TRP A 155 6.26 3.35 -13.91
CA TRP A 155 6.69 2.22 -13.10
C TRP A 155 5.62 1.12 -13.04
N LEU A 156 4.37 1.50 -12.85
CA LEU A 156 3.26 0.55 -12.82
C LEU A 156 3.09 -0.20 -14.16
N ASP A 157 3.20 0.51 -15.27
CA ASP A 157 3.14 -0.09 -16.60
C ASP A 157 4.28 -1.08 -16.82
N HIS A 158 5.49 -0.71 -16.38
CA HIS A 158 6.67 -1.59 -16.43
C HIS A 158 6.47 -2.85 -15.56
N TYR A 159 5.95 -2.68 -14.36
CA TYR A 159 5.66 -3.80 -13.46
C TYR A 159 4.63 -4.75 -14.06
N ALA A 160 3.59 -4.23 -14.67
CA ALA A 160 2.58 -5.03 -15.35
C ALA A 160 3.17 -5.82 -16.54
N ALA A 161 4.09 -5.20 -17.29
CA ALA A 161 4.77 -5.85 -18.40
C ALA A 161 5.65 -7.02 -17.93
N ILE A 162 6.39 -6.83 -16.81
CA ILE A 162 7.20 -7.90 -16.21
C ILE A 162 6.32 -9.07 -15.78
N LEU A 163 5.21 -8.81 -15.10
CA LEU A 163 4.27 -9.86 -14.68
C LEU A 163 3.67 -10.59 -15.88
N GLY A 164 3.29 -9.88 -16.91
CA GLY A 164 2.76 -10.46 -18.15
C GLY A 164 3.76 -11.39 -18.83
N GLY A 165 5.02 -10.96 -18.93
CA GLY A 165 6.12 -11.77 -19.46
C GLY A 165 6.36 -13.04 -18.66
N THR A 166 6.36 -12.93 -17.33
CA THR A 166 6.54 -14.09 -16.43
C THR A 166 5.38 -15.07 -16.52
N LYS A 167 4.14 -14.60 -16.67
CA LYS A 167 2.96 -15.45 -16.82
C LYS A 167 2.90 -16.16 -18.16
N LEU A 168 3.45 -15.58 -19.22
CA LEU A 168 3.47 -16.15 -20.55
C LEU A 168 4.57 -17.20 -20.74
N ALA A 169 5.68 -17.09 -20.00
CA ALA A 169 6.81 -18.00 -20.10
C ALA A 169 6.46 -19.47 -19.84
N PRO A 170 5.60 -19.87 -18.86
CA PRO A 170 5.25 -21.27 -18.64
C PRO A 170 4.37 -21.91 -19.71
N SER A 171 3.61 -21.12 -20.46
CA SER A 171 2.68 -21.65 -21.49
C SER A 171 3.38 -22.14 -22.74
N HIS A 172 4.66 -21.84 -22.92
CA HIS A 172 5.45 -22.31 -24.08
C HIS A 172 6.13 -23.66 -23.83
N THR A 173 5.97 -24.27 -22.67
CA THR A 173 6.65 -25.51 -22.31
C THR A 173 5.77 -26.74 -22.43
N VAL A 174 4.55 -26.61 -22.90
CA VAL A 174 3.66 -27.76 -23.10
C VAL A 174 3.64 -28.12 -24.57
N ARG A 175 4.60 -28.93 -24.96
CA ARG A 175 4.53 -29.77 -26.17
C ARG A 175 4.93 -31.17 -25.82
#